data_bb8f63570836096ec4737d23ae6a239c
#
_entry.id   bb8f63570836096ec4737d23ae6a239c
#
_cell.length_a   1.000
_cell.length_b   1.000
_cell.length_c   1.000
_cell.angle_alpha   90.00
_cell.angle_beta   90.00
_cell.angle_gamma   90.00
#
_symmetry.space_group_name_H-M   'P 1'
#
loop_
_entity.id
_entity.type
_entity.pdbx_description
1 polymer ?
#
loop_
_entity_poly.entity_id
_entity_poly.type
_entity_poly.pdbx_seq_one_letter_code
_entity_poly.pdbx_strand_id
1 'polypeptide(L)'
;MSFRPYEPDQAWLLPPSVQDVLGADHLCFFVHRVVEGLDLSKFEEAYAEVGPPPYPPALMVKVWLYAYALQMTSCRRLEQRIKEDLGFRYLAGGATPDYWTLNDFRRRHRRALNDLFVQVVEVARGLGMGRLGHVAIDSTRVQANASRRRTETEPELRQRLAQTRRAIRRWQQQCAAAESDEEPGTQVDPSYEQRLEEQLEQTRQRLEKLLKSGAPQQSRTDPDSRFLHQAGGFVLGYTVDLAVSDDHLIVAQRTTQAASDSESLLPMLDRVMEACGEWPTQASGDSAFFSVRNLVGLETRGIEGFLPDPHLSGELQHHRGPLQTPGDGPEHCRMRERLRSPRGQLLYRRRQALVEPVIGVLKEQRGLRRVRLRGLSKVSGEVALACTAFNLTRMWRKTARAS
;
A
#
# COMPACT_ATOMS: atom_id res chain seq x y z
N MET A 1 31.62 13.22 45.06
CA MET A 1 30.67 12.40 44.30
C MET A 1 31.45 11.41 43.47
N SER A 2 31.14 10.11 43.56
CA SER A 2 31.74 9.06 42.74
C SER A 2 30.81 8.76 41.58
N PHE A 3 31.27 8.88 40.34
CA PHE A 3 30.51 8.45 39.15
C PHE A 3 30.64 6.95 38.94
N ARG A 4 29.66 6.33 38.25
CA ARG A 4 29.81 4.93 37.84
C ARG A 4 30.94 4.78 36.84
N PRO A 5 31.65 3.63 36.82
CA PRO A 5 32.66 3.37 35.80
C PRO A 5 32.08 3.49 34.40
N TYR A 6 32.81 4.13 33.50
CA TYR A 6 32.42 4.29 32.10
C TYR A 6 33.63 3.99 31.21
N GLU A 7 33.62 2.85 30.58
CA GLU A 7 34.67 2.35 29.69
C GLU A 7 34.05 1.93 28.36
N PRO A 8 33.94 2.87 27.39
CA PRO A 8 33.29 2.59 26.09
C PRO A 8 34.06 1.55 25.26
N ASP A 9 35.36 1.40 25.47
CA ASP A 9 36.23 0.50 24.71
C ASP A 9 36.39 -0.89 25.40
N GLN A 10 35.63 -1.17 26.45
CA GLN A 10 35.70 -2.43 27.15
C GLN A 10 35.37 -3.62 26.23
N ALA A 11 36.36 -4.51 26.04
CA ALA A 11 36.18 -5.73 25.29
C ALA A 11 35.41 -6.78 26.12
N TRP A 12 34.47 -7.45 25.48
CA TRP A 12 33.74 -8.58 26.08
C TRP A 12 34.53 -9.88 25.87
N LEU A 13 34.79 -10.59 26.94
CA LEU A 13 35.49 -11.88 26.88
C LEU A 13 34.68 -12.94 26.13
N LEU A 14 33.37 -12.95 26.32
CA LEU A 14 32.38 -13.73 25.57
C LEU A 14 31.29 -12.76 25.11
N PRO A 15 31.04 -12.63 23.78
CA PRO A 15 29.96 -11.78 23.31
C PRO A 15 28.61 -12.36 23.80
N PRO A 16 27.76 -11.56 24.48
CA PRO A 16 26.44 -12.01 24.90
C PRO A 16 25.60 -12.39 23.68
N SER A 17 24.67 -13.31 23.87
CA SER A 17 23.64 -13.54 22.86
C SER A 17 22.78 -12.27 22.70
N VAL A 18 22.19 -12.05 21.53
CA VAL A 18 21.26 -10.92 21.34
C VAL A 18 20.11 -10.99 22.35
N GLN A 19 19.73 -12.19 22.78
CA GLN A 19 18.67 -12.43 23.77
C GLN A 19 19.06 -11.95 25.18
N ASP A 20 20.37 -11.97 25.51
CA ASP A 20 20.87 -11.48 26.80
C ASP A 20 20.88 -9.94 26.87
N VAL A 21 20.98 -9.28 25.71
CA VAL A 21 21.04 -7.82 25.60
C VAL A 21 19.65 -7.20 25.41
N LEU A 22 18.84 -7.81 24.54
CA LEU A 22 17.47 -7.38 24.28
C LEU A 22 16.53 -8.22 25.19
N GLY A 23 15.64 -7.53 25.91
CA GLY A 23 14.65 -8.23 26.76
C GLY A 23 13.83 -9.24 25.95
N ALA A 24 13.39 -10.33 26.62
CA ALA A 24 12.68 -11.45 25.98
C ALA A 24 11.43 -11.03 25.19
N ASP A 25 10.79 -9.93 25.59
CA ASP A 25 9.60 -9.37 24.95
C ASP A 25 9.90 -8.45 23.77
N HIS A 26 11.16 -8.33 23.37
CA HIS A 26 11.53 -7.41 22.30
C HIS A 26 10.85 -7.77 20.97
N LEU A 27 10.38 -6.75 20.24
CA LEU A 27 9.60 -6.91 19.01
C LEU A 27 10.29 -7.81 17.96
N CYS A 28 11.62 -7.80 17.86
CA CYS A 28 12.33 -8.64 16.88
C CYS A 28 12.09 -10.13 17.14
N PHE A 29 12.07 -10.58 18.41
CA PHE A 29 11.78 -11.99 18.73
C PHE A 29 10.34 -12.36 18.42
N PHE A 30 9.40 -11.44 18.63
CA PHE A 30 8.01 -11.66 18.23
C PHE A 30 7.87 -11.80 16.72
N VAL A 31 8.47 -10.90 15.95
CA VAL A 31 8.49 -10.98 14.47
C VAL A 31 9.13 -12.29 14.01
N HIS A 32 10.24 -12.70 14.61
CA HIS A 32 10.88 -13.98 14.30
C HIS A 32 9.93 -15.15 14.51
N ARG A 33 9.34 -15.28 15.68
CA ARG A 33 8.42 -16.40 16.00
C ARG A 33 7.20 -16.46 15.08
N VAL A 34 6.59 -15.31 14.77
CA VAL A 34 5.43 -15.28 13.89
C VAL A 34 5.82 -15.72 12.48
N VAL A 35 6.91 -15.19 11.93
CA VAL A 35 7.34 -15.51 10.55
C VAL A 35 7.76 -16.96 10.38
N GLU A 36 8.33 -17.60 11.42
CA GLU A 36 8.65 -19.03 11.39
C GLU A 36 7.39 -19.93 11.27
N GLY A 37 6.24 -19.43 11.68
CA GLY A 37 4.97 -20.15 11.57
C GLY A 37 4.18 -19.87 10.28
N LEU A 38 4.70 -19.03 9.35
CA LEU A 38 4.01 -18.68 8.11
C LEU A 38 4.49 -19.54 6.94
N ASP A 39 3.58 -19.77 5.99
CA ASP A 39 3.93 -20.38 4.71
C ASP A 39 4.61 -19.37 3.78
N LEU A 40 5.88 -19.61 3.47
CA LEU A 40 6.68 -18.76 2.60
C LEU A 40 6.94 -19.38 1.22
N SER A 41 6.31 -20.49 0.88
CA SER A 41 6.49 -21.22 -0.39
C SER A 41 6.36 -20.32 -1.62
N LYS A 42 5.38 -19.41 -1.65
CA LYS A 42 5.17 -18.43 -2.73
C LYS A 42 6.32 -17.43 -2.90
N PHE A 43 7.14 -17.24 -1.88
CA PHE A 43 8.36 -16.46 -2.02
C PHE A 43 9.47 -17.31 -2.65
N GLU A 44 9.56 -18.59 -2.30
CA GLU A 44 10.56 -19.51 -2.76
C GLU A 44 10.39 -19.85 -4.24
N GLU A 45 9.15 -20.05 -4.69
CA GLU A 45 8.80 -20.30 -6.11
C GLU A 45 9.30 -19.23 -7.09
N ALA A 46 9.59 -18.02 -6.61
CA ALA A 46 10.08 -16.94 -7.45
C ALA A 46 11.59 -17.00 -7.74
N TYR A 47 12.31 -17.95 -7.14
CA TYR A 47 13.75 -18.13 -7.35
C TYR A 47 14.02 -19.28 -8.32
N ALA A 48 15.03 -19.09 -9.18
CA ALA A 48 15.48 -20.13 -10.09
C ALA A 48 16.42 -21.12 -9.37
N GLU A 49 16.43 -22.37 -9.82
CA GLU A 49 17.33 -23.41 -9.28
C GLU A 49 18.80 -23.15 -9.63
N VAL A 50 19.07 -22.31 -10.64
CA VAL A 50 20.43 -22.04 -11.16
C VAL A 50 20.80 -20.58 -10.88
N GLY A 51 21.98 -20.36 -10.35
CA GLY A 51 22.53 -19.02 -10.04
C GLY A 51 23.17 -18.95 -8.66
N PRO A 52 23.71 -17.79 -8.26
CA PRO A 52 24.22 -17.60 -6.90
C PRO A 52 23.08 -17.75 -5.89
N PRO A 53 23.32 -18.41 -4.73
CA PRO A 53 22.27 -18.66 -3.74
C PRO A 53 21.67 -17.35 -3.23
N PRO A 54 20.33 -17.20 -3.29
CA PRO A 54 19.66 -16.02 -2.76
C PRO A 54 19.64 -16.02 -1.23
N TYR A 55 19.39 -14.86 -0.63
CA TYR A 55 19.05 -14.81 0.78
C TYR A 55 17.73 -15.54 1.06
N PRO A 56 17.62 -16.29 2.17
CA PRO A 56 16.38 -16.98 2.53
C PRO A 56 15.20 -16.01 2.57
N PRO A 57 14.04 -16.33 1.96
CA PRO A 57 12.85 -15.48 2.01
C PRO A 57 12.42 -15.11 3.43
N ALA A 58 12.53 -16.03 4.38
CA ALA A 58 12.21 -15.80 5.78
C ALA A 58 13.04 -14.65 6.39
N LEU A 59 14.36 -14.60 6.10
CA LEU A 59 15.21 -13.50 6.53
C LEU A 59 14.71 -12.16 5.96
N MET A 60 14.43 -12.11 4.66
CA MET A 60 14.01 -10.90 3.97
C MET A 60 12.65 -10.40 4.48
N VAL A 61 11.70 -11.31 4.70
CA VAL A 61 10.38 -11.00 5.28
C VAL A 61 10.52 -10.46 6.70
N LYS A 62 11.28 -11.12 7.58
CA LYS A 62 11.52 -10.67 8.97
C LYS A 62 12.10 -9.27 9.00
N VAL A 63 13.16 -9.03 8.23
CA VAL A 63 13.84 -7.73 8.16
C VAL A 63 12.90 -6.63 7.67
N TRP A 64 12.09 -6.89 6.64
CA TRP A 64 11.14 -5.90 6.12
C TRP A 64 9.99 -5.62 7.07
N LEU A 65 9.40 -6.64 7.70
CA LEU A 65 8.32 -6.44 8.66
C LEU A 65 8.79 -5.64 9.87
N TYR A 66 9.97 -5.96 10.39
CA TYR A 66 10.57 -5.21 11.49
C TYR A 66 10.92 -3.76 11.06
N ALA A 67 11.43 -3.57 9.84
CA ALA A 67 11.71 -2.25 9.29
C ALA A 67 10.44 -1.37 9.22
N TYR A 68 9.34 -1.88 8.69
CA TYR A 68 8.08 -1.14 8.65
C TYR A 68 7.51 -0.90 10.04
N ALA A 69 7.68 -1.82 10.98
CA ALA A 69 7.30 -1.62 12.38
C ALA A 69 8.06 -0.45 13.02
N LEU A 70 9.31 -0.21 12.61
CA LEU A 70 10.18 0.88 13.07
C LEU A 70 10.21 2.11 12.14
N GLN A 71 9.20 2.31 11.27
CA GLN A 71 9.11 3.41 10.31
C GLN A 71 10.23 3.45 9.23
N MET A 72 10.89 2.35 8.99
CA MET A 72 12.03 2.32 8.09
C MET A 72 11.62 1.78 6.72
N THR A 73 11.39 2.68 5.76
CA THR A 73 10.98 2.33 4.38
C THR A 73 12.10 2.49 3.35
N SER A 74 13.22 3.08 3.72
CA SER A 74 14.38 3.33 2.86
C SER A 74 15.33 2.14 2.87
N CYS A 75 15.57 1.51 1.69
CA CYS A 75 16.49 0.38 1.56
C CYS A 75 17.92 0.72 1.99
N ARG A 76 18.43 1.93 1.66
CA ARG A 76 19.79 2.34 2.05
C ARG A 76 19.94 2.50 3.55
N ARG A 77 18.93 3.09 4.22
CA ARG A 77 18.93 3.16 5.69
C ARG A 77 18.77 1.78 6.32
N LEU A 78 17.97 0.91 5.70
CA LEU A 78 17.78 -0.45 6.19
C LEU A 78 19.08 -1.27 6.09
N GLU A 79 19.80 -1.19 4.98
CA GLU A 79 21.12 -1.81 4.83
C GLU A 79 22.09 -1.39 5.95
N GLN A 80 22.13 -0.09 6.26
CA GLN A 80 22.98 0.42 7.36
C GLN A 80 22.49 -0.13 8.70
N ARG A 81 21.19 -0.11 8.98
CA ARG A 81 20.63 -0.61 10.24
C ARG A 81 20.84 -2.11 10.45
N ILE A 82 20.80 -2.92 9.40
CA ILE A 82 21.11 -4.35 9.49
C ILE A 82 22.53 -4.57 10.03
N LYS A 83 23.46 -3.67 9.74
CA LYS A 83 24.86 -3.74 10.22
C LYS A 83 25.02 -3.24 11.65
N GLU A 84 24.23 -2.28 12.10
CA GLU A 84 24.43 -1.52 13.35
C GLU A 84 23.46 -1.92 14.46
N ASP A 85 22.24 -2.33 14.15
CA ASP A 85 21.17 -2.57 15.12
C ASP A 85 21.05 -4.05 15.48
N LEU A 86 21.04 -4.37 16.76
CA LEU A 86 21.02 -5.75 17.26
C LEU A 86 19.76 -6.53 16.84
N GLY A 87 18.59 -5.88 16.83
CA GLY A 87 17.35 -6.53 16.41
C GLY A 87 17.37 -6.90 14.93
N PHE A 88 17.89 -6.02 14.07
CA PHE A 88 18.08 -6.32 12.64
C PHE A 88 19.15 -7.40 12.42
N ARG A 89 20.26 -7.34 13.14
CA ARG A 89 21.32 -8.38 13.06
C ARG A 89 20.82 -9.74 13.46
N TYR A 90 19.98 -9.81 14.50
CA TYR A 90 19.32 -11.04 14.93
C TYR A 90 18.43 -11.59 13.82
N LEU A 91 17.53 -10.76 13.27
CA LEU A 91 16.58 -11.19 12.22
C LEU A 91 17.28 -11.58 10.91
N ALA A 92 18.41 -10.95 10.61
CA ALA A 92 19.22 -11.24 9.44
C ALA A 92 20.19 -12.42 9.63
N GLY A 93 20.28 -13.00 10.83
CA GLY A 93 21.22 -14.09 11.12
C GLY A 93 22.69 -13.72 10.84
N GLY A 94 23.06 -12.43 11.00
CA GLY A 94 24.39 -11.91 10.68
C GLY A 94 24.61 -11.58 9.19
N ALA A 95 23.69 -11.93 8.30
CA ALA A 95 23.76 -11.57 6.88
C ALA A 95 23.52 -10.05 6.67
N THR A 96 24.09 -9.50 5.61
CA THR A 96 24.03 -8.06 5.30
C THR A 96 23.57 -7.82 3.86
N PRO A 97 22.30 -8.10 3.51
CA PRO A 97 21.78 -7.83 2.19
C PRO A 97 21.90 -6.33 1.86
N ASP A 98 22.36 -6.02 0.66
CA ASP A 98 22.51 -4.66 0.18
C ASP A 98 21.18 -4.00 -0.15
N TYR A 99 21.20 -2.67 -0.34
CA TYR A 99 19.98 -1.90 -0.63
C TYR A 99 19.30 -2.30 -1.95
N TRP A 100 20.06 -2.82 -2.91
CA TRP A 100 19.53 -3.26 -4.20
C TRP A 100 18.75 -4.56 -4.03
N THR A 101 19.32 -5.55 -3.38
CA THR A 101 18.69 -6.83 -3.01
C THR A 101 17.43 -6.62 -2.18
N LEU A 102 17.50 -5.75 -1.15
CA LEU A 102 16.35 -5.36 -0.34
C LEU A 102 15.22 -4.75 -1.18
N ASN A 103 15.55 -3.87 -2.13
CA ASN A 103 14.56 -3.24 -2.99
C ASN A 103 13.97 -4.23 -4.02
N ASP A 104 14.82 -5.09 -4.59
CA ASP A 104 14.37 -6.10 -5.57
C ASP A 104 13.41 -7.09 -4.93
N PHE A 105 13.67 -7.54 -3.71
CA PHE A 105 12.78 -8.43 -2.97
C PHE A 105 11.34 -7.88 -2.92
N ARG A 106 11.12 -6.63 -2.50
CA ARG A 106 9.78 -6.01 -2.47
C ARG A 106 9.14 -5.88 -3.86
N ARG A 107 9.96 -5.65 -4.89
CA ARG A 107 9.48 -5.52 -6.27
C ARG A 107 9.05 -6.85 -6.86
N ARG A 108 9.79 -7.91 -6.57
CA ARG A 108 9.58 -9.27 -7.09
C ARG A 108 8.38 -9.93 -6.42
N HIS A 109 8.32 -9.90 -5.10
CA HIS A 109 7.39 -10.69 -4.29
C HIS A 109 6.06 -9.99 -3.97
N ARG A 110 5.61 -9.05 -4.81
CA ARG A 110 4.41 -8.24 -4.58
C ARG A 110 3.13 -9.04 -4.30
N ARG A 111 2.94 -10.24 -4.92
CA ARG A 111 1.78 -11.10 -4.68
C ARG A 111 1.93 -11.83 -3.35
N ALA A 112 3.06 -12.47 -3.12
CA ALA A 112 3.36 -13.16 -1.88
C ALA A 112 3.26 -12.24 -0.64
N LEU A 113 3.58 -10.94 -0.76
CA LEU A 113 3.39 -9.97 0.31
C LEU A 113 1.91 -9.70 0.63
N ASN A 114 1.00 -9.78 -0.36
CA ASN A 114 -0.44 -9.68 -0.09
C ASN A 114 -0.96 -10.96 0.58
N ASP A 115 -0.48 -12.13 0.17
CA ASP A 115 -0.83 -13.41 0.81
C ASP A 115 -0.30 -13.47 2.25
N LEU A 116 0.91 -12.97 2.48
CA LEU A 116 1.50 -12.82 3.82
C LEU A 116 0.61 -12.01 4.76
N PHE A 117 0.00 -10.92 4.24
CA PHE A 117 -0.95 -10.12 5.01
C PHE A 117 -2.14 -10.96 5.48
N VAL A 118 -2.71 -11.79 4.61
CA VAL A 118 -3.85 -12.67 4.94
C VAL A 118 -3.45 -13.66 6.03
N GLN A 119 -2.32 -14.35 5.87
CA GLN A 119 -1.83 -15.29 6.89
C GLN A 119 -1.64 -14.62 8.28
N VAL A 120 -1.11 -13.39 8.31
CA VAL A 120 -0.96 -12.67 9.60
C VAL A 120 -2.31 -12.27 10.20
N VAL A 121 -3.33 -11.98 9.37
CA VAL A 121 -4.70 -11.79 9.86
C VAL A 121 -5.24 -13.09 10.48
N GLU A 122 -5.01 -14.24 9.85
CA GLU A 122 -5.40 -15.56 10.39
C GLU A 122 -4.71 -15.85 11.74
N VAL A 123 -3.40 -15.61 11.83
CA VAL A 123 -2.65 -15.77 13.11
C VAL A 123 -3.22 -14.84 14.17
N ALA A 124 -3.51 -13.59 13.85
CA ALA A 124 -4.10 -12.63 14.79
C ALA A 124 -5.48 -13.09 15.28
N ARG A 125 -6.29 -13.67 14.39
CA ARG A 125 -7.60 -14.24 14.74
C ARG A 125 -7.47 -15.45 15.65
N GLY A 126 -6.48 -16.31 15.42
CA GLY A 126 -6.12 -17.40 16.35
C GLY A 126 -5.75 -16.91 17.77
N LEU A 127 -5.24 -15.67 17.89
CA LEU A 127 -4.98 -15.00 19.16
C LEU A 127 -6.22 -14.26 19.73
N GLY A 128 -7.41 -14.45 19.15
CA GLY A 128 -8.66 -13.79 19.55
C GLY A 128 -8.69 -12.29 19.26
N MET A 129 -7.99 -11.86 18.20
CA MET A 129 -8.05 -10.51 17.62
C MET A 129 -8.86 -10.52 16.31
N GLY A 130 -9.15 -9.34 15.78
CA GLY A 130 -9.84 -9.22 14.48
C GLY A 130 -11.30 -9.69 14.54
N ARG A 131 -12.00 -9.39 15.61
CA ARG A 131 -13.42 -9.74 15.77
C ARG A 131 -14.25 -8.99 14.74
N LEU A 132 -15.13 -9.71 14.06
CA LEU A 132 -15.99 -9.18 12.99
C LEU A 132 -17.39 -8.73 13.48
N GLY A 133 -17.50 -8.36 14.77
CA GLY A 133 -18.74 -7.77 15.31
C GLY A 133 -19.09 -6.46 14.62
N HIS A 134 -18.13 -5.54 14.52
CA HIS A 134 -18.25 -4.30 13.76
C HIS A 134 -16.95 -4.03 12.99
N VAL A 135 -17.06 -3.85 11.69
CA VAL A 135 -15.95 -3.49 10.80
C VAL A 135 -16.16 -2.08 10.24
N ALA A 136 -15.19 -1.20 10.45
CA ALA A 136 -15.17 0.14 9.86
C ALA A 136 -14.38 0.11 8.54
N ILE A 137 -14.99 0.61 7.47
CA ILE A 137 -14.36 0.71 6.14
C ILE A 137 -14.13 2.17 5.81
N ASP A 138 -12.93 2.47 5.36
CA ASP A 138 -12.56 3.81 4.94
C ASP A 138 -11.45 3.77 3.90
N SER A 139 -11.32 4.86 3.15
CA SER A 139 -10.31 5.00 2.11
C SER A 139 -9.37 6.15 2.44
N THR A 140 -8.11 5.99 2.08
CA THR A 140 -7.13 7.05 2.24
C THR A 140 -6.28 7.21 0.99
N ARG A 141 -5.80 8.43 0.74
CA ARG A 141 -4.91 8.72 -0.37
C ARG A 141 -3.47 8.62 0.08
N VAL A 142 -2.64 7.92 -0.71
CA VAL A 142 -1.19 7.82 -0.53
C VAL A 142 -0.48 8.41 -1.73
N GLN A 143 0.56 9.22 -1.48
CA GLN A 143 1.30 9.89 -2.54
C GLN A 143 2.19 8.90 -3.29
N ALA A 144 2.17 8.96 -4.62
CA ALA A 144 3.07 8.19 -5.48
C ALA A 144 4.51 8.69 -5.41
N ASN A 145 5.44 7.81 -5.74
CA ASN A 145 6.84 8.17 -5.96
C ASN A 145 7.05 8.78 -7.35
N ALA A 146 6.34 9.87 -7.61
CA ALA A 146 6.31 10.56 -8.88
C ALA A 146 6.25 12.07 -8.70
N SER A 147 6.67 12.81 -9.71
CA SER A 147 6.59 14.28 -9.74
C SER A 147 5.32 14.71 -10.47
N ARG A 148 4.57 15.63 -9.87
CA ARG A 148 3.40 16.26 -10.50
C ARG A 148 3.76 17.03 -11.78
N ARG A 149 4.99 17.57 -11.85
CA ARG A 149 5.47 18.34 -13.02
C ARG A 149 5.83 17.45 -14.21
N ARG A 150 5.97 16.14 -14.00
CA ARG A 150 6.31 15.15 -15.04
C ARG A 150 5.09 14.33 -15.45
N THR A 151 3.99 15.03 -15.73
CA THR A 151 2.76 14.44 -16.26
C THR A 151 2.59 14.85 -17.71
N GLU A 152 1.91 14.05 -18.49
CA GLU A 152 1.66 14.25 -19.89
C GLU A 152 0.17 14.02 -20.18
N THR A 153 -0.40 14.92 -20.96
CA THR A 153 -1.76 14.82 -21.50
C THR A 153 -1.76 14.13 -22.87
N GLU A 154 -2.92 13.72 -23.35
CA GLU A 154 -3.05 13.13 -24.70
C GLU A 154 -2.53 14.06 -25.81
N PRO A 155 -2.90 15.37 -25.88
CA PRO A 155 -2.38 16.28 -26.88
C PRO A 155 -0.85 16.39 -26.86
N GLU A 156 -0.24 16.46 -25.68
CA GLU A 156 1.23 16.52 -25.53
C GLU A 156 1.91 15.26 -26.04
N LEU A 157 1.35 14.08 -25.75
CA LEU A 157 1.88 12.81 -26.24
C LEU A 157 1.75 12.70 -27.76
N ARG A 158 0.61 13.11 -28.34
CA ARG A 158 0.41 13.16 -29.80
C ARG A 158 1.38 14.13 -30.48
N GLN A 159 1.58 15.30 -29.89
CA GLN A 159 2.55 16.28 -30.38
C GLN A 159 3.98 15.73 -30.35
N ARG A 160 4.37 15.07 -29.26
CA ARG A 160 5.69 14.43 -29.13
C ARG A 160 5.89 13.32 -30.16
N LEU A 161 4.90 12.47 -30.41
CA LEU A 161 4.95 11.46 -31.47
C LEU A 161 5.19 12.10 -32.84
N ALA A 162 4.48 13.17 -33.14
CA ALA A 162 4.66 13.88 -34.40
C ALA A 162 6.07 14.52 -34.52
N GLN A 163 6.58 15.11 -33.44
CA GLN A 163 7.94 15.66 -33.39
C GLN A 163 9.02 14.59 -33.60
N THR A 164 8.90 13.45 -32.88
CA THR A 164 9.87 12.34 -33.01
C THR A 164 9.85 11.75 -34.44
N ARG A 165 8.66 11.55 -35.04
CA ARG A 165 8.54 11.11 -36.44
C ARG A 165 9.19 12.07 -37.42
N ARG A 166 9.04 13.39 -37.20
CA ARG A 166 9.70 14.43 -38.03
C ARG A 166 11.23 14.38 -37.85
N ALA A 167 11.71 14.12 -36.60
CA ALA A 167 13.14 13.98 -36.33
C ALA A 167 13.74 12.76 -37.04
N ILE A 168 13.07 11.62 -37.04
CA ILE A 168 13.48 10.41 -37.78
C ILE A 168 13.56 10.70 -39.28
N ARG A 169 12.53 11.32 -39.87
CA ARG A 169 12.53 11.64 -41.29
C ARG A 169 13.68 12.60 -41.69
N ARG A 170 13.94 13.61 -40.85
CA ARG A 170 15.06 14.56 -41.10
C ARG A 170 16.41 13.81 -41.03
N TRP A 171 16.55 12.94 -40.04
CA TRP A 171 17.76 12.13 -39.90
C TRP A 171 17.97 11.23 -41.12
N GLN A 172 16.96 10.52 -41.57
CA GLN A 172 17.02 9.67 -42.78
C GLN A 172 17.35 10.48 -44.05
N GLN A 173 16.80 11.70 -44.15
CA GLN A 173 17.15 12.62 -45.27
C GLN A 173 18.61 13.09 -45.19
N GLN A 174 19.12 13.36 -43.99
CA GLN A 174 20.52 13.73 -43.76
C GLN A 174 21.47 12.57 -44.11
N CYS A 175 21.12 11.33 -43.71
CA CYS A 175 21.88 10.15 -44.06
C CYS A 175 21.93 9.95 -45.58
N ALA A 176 20.78 10.03 -46.26
CA ALA A 176 20.70 9.88 -47.70
C ALA A 176 21.47 11.00 -48.47
N ALA A 177 21.48 12.24 -47.93
CA ALA A 177 22.29 13.32 -48.50
C ALA A 177 23.80 13.10 -48.32
N ALA A 178 24.21 12.59 -47.13
CA ALA A 178 25.60 12.28 -46.81
C ALA A 178 26.15 11.11 -47.64
N GLU A 179 25.30 10.15 -48.04
CA GLU A 179 25.66 9.05 -48.93
C GLU A 179 25.82 9.51 -50.39
N SER A 180 25.20 10.64 -50.77
CA SER A 180 25.28 11.19 -52.13
C SER A 180 26.43 12.16 -52.32
N ASP A 181 27.00 12.74 -51.25
CA ASP A 181 28.14 13.65 -51.30
C ASP A 181 29.46 12.86 -51.15
N GLU A 182 30.33 12.92 -52.15
CA GLU A 182 31.67 12.26 -52.15
C GLU A 182 32.68 12.91 -51.18
N GLU A 183 32.28 13.88 -50.32
CA GLU A 183 33.16 14.47 -49.31
C GLU A 183 33.09 13.74 -47.97
N PRO A 184 34.22 13.25 -47.43
CA PRO A 184 34.26 12.52 -46.15
C PRO A 184 34.19 13.49 -44.97
N GLY A 185 33.00 13.89 -44.52
CA GLY A 185 32.90 14.87 -43.44
C GLY A 185 31.81 14.70 -42.39
N THR A 186 30.74 14.00 -42.65
CA THR A 186 29.65 13.86 -41.68
C THR A 186 29.57 12.43 -41.12
N GLN A 187 30.21 12.18 -39.99
CA GLN A 187 30.02 10.93 -39.27
C GLN A 187 28.57 10.88 -38.77
N VAL A 188 27.76 10.07 -39.43
CA VAL A 188 26.39 9.76 -39.06
C VAL A 188 26.44 8.76 -37.89
N ASP A 189 25.98 9.16 -36.70
CA ASP A 189 25.92 8.30 -35.55
C ASP A 189 24.73 7.31 -35.67
N PRO A 190 24.95 6.01 -36.00
CA PRO A 190 23.87 5.04 -36.17
C PRO A 190 23.04 4.84 -34.89
N SER A 191 23.61 5.15 -33.73
CA SER A 191 22.91 5.04 -32.45
C SER A 191 21.84 6.10 -32.26
N TYR A 192 21.86 7.19 -33.05
CA TYR A 192 20.88 8.26 -32.94
C TYR A 192 19.49 7.84 -33.46
N GLU A 193 19.43 7.14 -34.57
CA GLU A 193 18.18 6.60 -35.12
C GLU A 193 17.54 5.61 -34.16
N GLN A 194 18.31 4.66 -33.66
CA GLN A 194 17.85 3.71 -32.62
C GLN A 194 17.25 4.42 -31.41
N ARG A 195 17.89 5.47 -30.89
CA ARG A 195 17.37 6.28 -29.78
C ARG A 195 16.05 6.97 -30.11
N LEU A 196 15.88 7.47 -31.33
CA LEU A 196 14.63 8.09 -31.78
C LEU A 196 13.51 7.07 -31.94
N GLU A 197 13.79 5.90 -32.47
CA GLU A 197 12.83 4.80 -32.60
C GLU A 197 12.38 4.27 -31.23
N GLU A 198 13.29 4.07 -30.31
CA GLU A 198 12.98 3.71 -28.94
C GLU A 198 12.10 4.79 -28.25
N GLN A 199 12.41 6.05 -28.46
CA GLN A 199 11.61 7.16 -27.94
C GLN A 199 10.21 7.21 -28.58
N LEU A 200 10.09 6.92 -29.86
CA LEU A 200 8.82 6.83 -30.55
C LEU A 200 7.95 5.71 -29.97
N GLU A 201 8.51 4.52 -29.83
CA GLU A 201 7.80 3.36 -29.31
C GLU A 201 7.39 3.57 -27.84
N GLN A 202 8.28 4.08 -26.99
CA GLN A 202 7.96 4.41 -25.61
C GLN A 202 6.84 5.48 -25.51
N THR A 203 6.82 6.45 -26.40
CA THR A 203 5.78 7.49 -26.42
C THR A 203 4.45 6.92 -26.90
N ARG A 204 4.47 6.02 -27.89
CA ARG A 204 3.29 5.31 -28.38
C ARG A 204 2.67 4.43 -27.29
N GLN A 205 3.48 3.65 -26.58
CA GLN A 205 3.01 2.82 -25.46
C GLN A 205 2.40 3.65 -24.33
N ARG A 206 2.97 4.83 -24.03
CA ARG A 206 2.41 5.75 -23.06
C ARG A 206 1.06 6.31 -23.50
N LEU A 207 0.93 6.71 -24.75
CA LEU A 207 -0.35 7.18 -25.29
C LEU A 207 -1.41 6.08 -25.24
N GLU A 208 -1.07 4.86 -25.63
CA GLU A 208 -1.99 3.72 -25.57
C GLU A 208 -2.46 3.43 -24.14
N LYS A 209 -1.54 3.44 -23.17
CA LYS A 209 -1.89 3.28 -21.75
C LYS A 209 -2.79 4.40 -21.25
N LEU A 210 -2.51 5.66 -21.64
CA LEU A 210 -3.34 6.79 -21.26
C LEU A 210 -4.77 6.63 -21.79
N LEU A 211 -4.91 6.31 -23.08
CA LEU A 211 -6.22 6.09 -23.72
C LEU A 211 -6.99 4.94 -23.09
N LYS A 212 -6.34 3.80 -22.84
CA LYS A 212 -6.95 2.65 -22.14
C LYS A 212 -7.39 2.98 -20.72
N SER A 213 -6.70 3.88 -20.04
CA SER A 213 -7.01 4.26 -18.67
C SER A 213 -8.16 5.24 -18.53
N GLY A 214 -8.56 5.93 -19.60
CA GLY A 214 -9.54 7.01 -19.57
C GLY A 214 -9.16 8.22 -18.72
N ALA A 215 -7.90 8.28 -18.22
CA ALA A 215 -7.43 9.38 -17.38
C ALA A 215 -7.10 10.63 -18.24
N PRO A 216 -7.34 11.85 -17.74
CA PRO A 216 -7.02 13.07 -18.50
C PRO A 216 -5.52 13.30 -18.67
N GLN A 217 -4.69 12.73 -17.81
CA GLN A 217 -3.24 12.85 -17.83
C GLN A 217 -2.55 11.68 -17.12
N GLN A 218 -1.29 11.44 -17.45
CA GLN A 218 -0.50 10.32 -16.92
C GLN A 218 0.88 10.79 -16.47
N SER A 219 1.37 10.23 -15.37
CA SER A 219 2.75 10.48 -14.94
C SER A 219 3.76 9.70 -15.80
N ARG A 220 4.84 10.36 -16.20
CA ARG A 220 5.96 9.71 -16.92
C ARG A 220 6.70 8.69 -16.08
N THR A 221 6.77 8.91 -14.78
CA THR A 221 7.59 8.10 -13.86
C THR A 221 6.79 7.00 -13.18
N ASP A 222 5.48 7.19 -13.03
CA ASP A 222 4.55 6.22 -12.45
C ASP A 222 3.21 6.28 -13.19
N PRO A 223 3.10 5.60 -14.34
CA PRO A 223 1.90 5.65 -15.19
C PRO A 223 0.62 5.16 -14.53
N ASP A 224 0.72 4.37 -13.47
CA ASP A 224 -0.42 3.85 -12.74
C ASP A 224 -0.95 4.83 -11.69
N SER A 225 -0.17 5.86 -11.31
CA SER A 225 -0.64 6.89 -10.37
C SER A 225 -1.71 7.79 -10.99
N ARG A 226 -2.65 8.27 -10.16
CA ARG A 226 -3.76 9.14 -10.57
C ARG A 226 -3.78 10.42 -9.76
N PHE A 227 -4.33 11.49 -10.34
CA PHE A 227 -4.67 12.69 -9.60
C PHE A 227 -5.95 12.44 -8.81
N LEU A 228 -5.83 12.40 -7.50
CA LEU A 228 -6.90 12.08 -6.57
C LEU A 228 -7.21 13.32 -5.72
N HIS A 229 -8.48 13.59 -5.51
CA HIS A 229 -8.92 14.67 -4.63
C HIS A 229 -8.71 14.30 -3.16
N GLN A 230 -8.19 15.24 -2.38
CA GLN A 230 -8.13 15.14 -0.91
C GLN A 230 -8.32 16.53 -0.28
N ALA A 231 -8.52 16.59 1.03
CA ALA A 231 -8.58 17.86 1.74
C ALA A 231 -7.33 18.70 1.44
N GLY A 232 -7.54 19.93 0.93
CA GLY A 232 -6.46 20.84 0.53
C GLY A 232 -5.97 20.70 -0.91
N GLY A 233 -6.67 19.95 -1.79
CA GLY A 233 -6.39 19.91 -3.22
C GLY A 233 -6.22 18.50 -3.80
N PHE A 234 -5.27 18.32 -4.73
CA PHE A 234 -5.03 17.05 -5.41
C PHE A 234 -3.71 16.43 -5.01
N VAL A 235 -3.68 15.12 -4.88
CA VAL A 235 -2.48 14.31 -4.74
C VAL A 235 -2.32 13.41 -5.96
N LEU A 236 -1.09 13.31 -6.48
CA LEU A 236 -0.74 12.28 -7.46
C LEU A 236 -0.40 11.01 -6.68
N GLY A 237 -1.21 9.98 -6.80
CA GLY A 237 -1.06 8.81 -5.94
C GLY A 237 -2.02 7.67 -6.21
N TYR A 238 -2.34 6.96 -5.15
CA TYR A 238 -3.21 5.78 -5.12
C TYR A 238 -4.22 5.90 -3.98
N THR A 239 -5.35 5.22 -4.13
CA THR A 239 -6.32 5.02 -3.06
C THR A 239 -6.00 3.73 -2.34
N VAL A 240 -6.00 3.77 -1.02
CA VAL A 240 -5.88 2.59 -0.15
C VAL A 240 -7.15 2.47 0.65
N ASP A 241 -7.89 1.40 0.41
CA ASP A 241 -9.09 1.03 1.15
C ASP A 241 -8.68 0.10 2.29
N LEU A 242 -9.24 0.31 3.47
CA LEU A 242 -8.97 -0.46 4.68
C LEU A 242 -10.28 -0.92 5.32
N ALA A 243 -10.30 -2.14 5.83
CA ALA A 243 -11.33 -2.65 6.72
C ALA A 243 -10.71 -2.93 8.08
N VAL A 244 -11.23 -2.30 9.12
CA VAL A 244 -10.68 -2.31 10.47
C VAL A 244 -11.71 -2.86 11.44
N SER A 245 -11.33 -3.86 12.22
CA SER A 245 -12.16 -4.50 13.24
C SER A 245 -12.27 -3.68 14.53
N ASP A 246 -13.16 -4.11 15.42
CA ASP A 246 -13.43 -3.47 16.72
C ASP A 246 -12.19 -3.28 17.60
N ASP A 247 -11.20 -4.13 17.47
CA ASP A 247 -9.94 -4.09 18.22
C ASP A 247 -8.79 -3.47 17.42
N HIS A 248 -9.13 -2.67 16.41
CA HIS A 248 -8.21 -1.94 15.52
C HIS A 248 -7.24 -2.84 14.74
N LEU A 249 -7.59 -4.08 14.44
CA LEU A 249 -6.85 -4.91 13.50
C LEU A 249 -7.28 -4.58 12.08
N ILE A 250 -6.35 -4.47 11.14
CA ILE A 250 -6.66 -4.36 9.73
C ILE A 250 -6.99 -5.77 9.23
N VAL A 251 -8.26 -6.04 8.94
CA VAL A 251 -8.74 -7.36 8.49
C VAL A 251 -8.76 -7.52 6.98
N ALA A 252 -8.83 -6.39 6.24
CA ALA A 252 -8.63 -6.38 4.79
C ALA A 252 -8.01 -5.04 4.34
N GLN A 253 -7.30 -5.09 3.21
CA GLN A 253 -6.73 -3.92 2.55
C GLN A 253 -6.80 -4.07 1.04
N ARG A 254 -6.88 -2.94 0.32
CA ARG A 254 -6.86 -2.91 -1.13
C ARG A 254 -6.22 -1.61 -1.62
N THR A 255 -5.39 -1.70 -2.65
CA THR A 255 -4.82 -0.51 -3.30
C THR A 255 -5.42 -0.38 -4.69
N THR A 256 -5.93 0.81 -5.02
CA THR A 256 -6.62 1.09 -6.28
C THR A 256 -6.18 2.40 -6.91
N GLN A 257 -6.66 2.65 -8.13
CA GLN A 257 -6.53 3.92 -8.85
C GLN A 257 -7.83 4.72 -8.82
N ALA A 258 -8.84 4.24 -8.10
CA ALA A 258 -10.17 4.84 -8.08
C ALA A 258 -10.11 6.25 -7.48
N ALA A 259 -10.74 7.20 -8.17
CA ALA A 259 -10.88 8.58 -7.70
C ALA A 259 -12.02 8.71 -6.69
N SER A 260 -13.06 7.88 -6.82
CA SER A 260 -14.21 7.80 -5.92
C SER A 260 -14.13 6.55 -5.06
N ASP A 261 -14.59 6.66 -3.83
CA ASP A 261 -14.63 5.55 -2.87
C ASP A 261 -15.96 4.76 -2.95
N SER A 262 -16.95 5.29 -3.67
CA SER A 262 -18.32 4.76 -3.71
C SER A 262 -18.44 3.27 -4.09
N GLU A 263 -17.51 2.77 -4.89
CA GLU A 263 -17.49 1.38 -5.35
C GLU A 263 -16.59 0.46 -4.51
N SER A 264 -15.93 0.99 -3.47
CA SER A 264 -14.94 0.23 -2.70
C SER A 264 -15.58 -0.65 -1.61
N LEU A 265 -16.79 -0.34 -1.12
CA LEU A 265 -17.42 -1.00 0.04
C LEU A 265 -17.56 -2.51 -0.16
N LEU A 266 -18.30 -2.92 -1.20
CA LEU A 266 -18.58 -4.34 -1.42
C LEU A 266 -17.33 -5.15 -1.73
N PRO A 267 -16.40 -4.71 -2.61
CA PRO A 267 -15.13 -5.39 -2.79
C PRO A 267 -14.26 -5.48 -1.52
N MET A 268 -14.39 -4.53 -0.60
CA MET A 268 -13.68 -4.62 0.69
C MET A 268 -14.32 -5.64 1.61
N LEU A 269 -15.66 -5.73 1.65
CA LEU A 269 -16.36 -6.78 2.39
C LEU A 269 -16.02 -8.17 1.83
N ASP A 270 -16.01 -8.33 0.51
CA ASP A 270 -15.61 -9.59 -0.13
C ASP A 270 -14.18 -10.00 0.30
N ARG A 271 -13.24 -9.05 0.40
CA ARG A 271 -11.89 -9.31 0.93
C ARG A 271 -11.87 -9.65 2.42
N VAL A 272 -12.78 -9.10 3.22
CA VAL A 272 -12.93 -9.52 4.61
C VAL A 272 -13.36 -10.98 4.67
N MET A 273 -14.34 -11.37 3.84
CA MET A 273 -14.78 -12.75 3.73
C MET A 273 -13.66 -13.68 3.27
N GLU A 274 -12.88 -13.29 2.26
CA GLU A 274 -11.73 -14.07 1.77
C GLU A 274 -10.65 -14.26 2.86
N ALA A 275 -10.34 -13.20 3.62
CA ALA A 275 -9.29 -13.25 4.64
C ALA A 275 -9.72 -13.87 5.96
N CYS A 276 -11.03 -13.81 6.29
CA CYS A 276 -11.53 -14.19 7.61
C CYS A 276 -12.48 -15.39 7.57
N GLY A 277 -12.96 -15.81 6.41
CA GLY A 277 -13.89 -16.94 6.24
C GLY A 277 -15.32 -16.64 6.68
N GLU A 278 -15.63 -15.41 7.10
CA GLU A 278 -16.97 -15.00 7.54
C GLU A 278 -17.24 -13.51 7.26
N TRP A 279 -18.52 -13.16 7.15
CA TRP A 279 -18.96 -11.78 7.02
C TRP A 279 -18.95 -11.06 8.36
N PRO A 280 -18.67 -9.74 8.39
CA PRO A 280 -18.87 -8.97 9.62
C PRO A 280 -20.38 -8.86 9.92
N THR A 281 -20.73 -8.88 11.20
CA THR A 281 -22.12 -8.68 11.63
C THR A 281 -22.59 -7.26 11.29
N GLN A 282 -21.68 -6.27 11.44
CA GLN A 282 -21.94 -4.86 11.22
C GLN A 282 -20.83 -4.24 10.39
N ALA A 283 -21.19 -3.31 9.50
CA ALA A 283 -20.22 -2.54 8.72
C ALA A 283 -20.58 -1.05 8.72
N SER A 284 -19.58 -0.19 8.87
CA SER A 284 -19.75 1.25 8.76
C SER A 284 -18.77 1.84 7.75
N GLY A 285 -19.20 2.91 7.08
CA GLY A 285 -18.41 3.65 6.12
C GLY A 285 -18.77 5.13 6.13
N ASP A 286 -18.08 5.94 5.34
CA ASP A 286 -18.41 7.35 5.17
C ASP A 286 -19.59 7.55 4.20
N SER A 287 -19.97 8.82 3.98
CA SER A 287 -21.07 9.18 3.10
C SER A 287 -20.80 8.86 1.61
N ALA A 288 -19.56 8.72 1.20
CA ALA A 288 -19.22 8.35 -0.18
C ALA A 288 -19.68 6.93 -0.55
N PHE A 289 -19.87 6.08 0.46
CA PHE A 289 -20.40 4.72 0.25
C PHE A 289 -21.93 4.63 0.18
N PHE A 290 -22.64 5.74 0.44
CA PHE A 290 -24.11 5.74 0.41
C PHE A 290 -24.62 5.66 -1.04
N SER A 291 -24.99 4.47 -1.47
CA SER A 291 -25.58 4.19 -2.79
C SER A 291 -26.50 2.99 -2.72
N VAL A 292 -27.52 2.94 -3.59
CA VAL A 292 -28.47 1.80 -3.68
C VAL A 292 -27.72 0.47 -3.78
N ARG A 293 -26.71 0.41 -4.66
CA ARG A 293 -25.89 -0.80 -4.84
C ARG A 293 -25.27 -1.27 -3.53
N ASN A 294 -24.69 -0.36 -2.76
CA ASN A 294 -24.04 -0.70 -1.50
C ASN A 294 -25.07 -1.06 -0.41
N LEU A 295 -26.20 -0.34 -0.34
CA LEU A 295 -27.25 -0.61 0.63
C LEU A 295 -27.86 -1.99 0.41
N VAL A 296 -28.23 -2.32 -0.84
CA VAL A 296 -28.74 -3.65 -1.23
C VAL A 296 -27.65 -4.71 -1.03
N GLY A 297 -26.42 -4.41 -1.41
CA GLY A 297 -25.28 -5.33 -1.26
C GLY A 297 -24.98 -5.72 0.19
N LEU A 298 -25.18 -4.82 1.15
CA LEU A 298 -25.10 -5.11 2.59
C LEU A 298 -26.25 -6.02 3.04
N GLU A 299 -27.47 -5.69 2.65
CA GLU A 299 -28.66 -6.49 2.99
C GLU A 299 -28.56 -7.92 2.45
N THR A 300 -28.13 -8.08 1.20
CA THR A 300 -27.95 -9.40 0.56
C THR A 300 -26.94 -10.28 1.29
N ARG A 301 -25.92 -9.66 1.92
CA ARG A 301 -24.89 -10.36 2.72
C ARG A 301 -25.28 -10.56 4.18
N GLY A 302 -26.48 -10.10 4.59
CA GLY A 302 -26.91 -10.14 5.98
C GLY A 302 -26.12 -9.21 6.91
N ILE A 303 -25.47 -8.16 6.37
CA ILE A 303 -24.63 -7.24 7.12
C ILE A 303 -25.47 -6.01 7.52
N GLU A 304 -25.47 -5.69 8.81
CA GLU A 304 -26.11 -4.47 9.31
C GLU A 304 -25.23 -3.25 8.99
N GLY A 305 -25.59 -2.48 7.96
CA GLY A 305 -24.83 -1.31 7.50
C GLY A 305 -25.13 -0.03 8.27
N PHE A 306 -24.11 0.86 8.37
CA PHE A 306 -24.21 2.20 8.93
C PHE A 306 -23.48 3.18 8.01
N LEU A 307 -24.21 3.65 6.97
CA LEU A 307 -23.70 4.55 5.93
C LEU A 307 -24.54 5.85 5.95
N PRO A 308 -23.93 7.03 6.24
CA PRO A 308 -24.67 8.28 6.29
C PRO A 308 -25.02 8.77 4.89
N ASP A 309 -26.22 9.32 4.75
CA ASP A 309 -26.64 10.00 3.54
C ASP A 309 -25.87 11.34 3.39
N PRO A 310 -25.19 11.60 2.27
CA PRO A 310 -24.44 12.83 2.07
C PRO A 310 -25.31 14.09 2.06
N HIS A 311 -26.58 13.97 1.66
CA HIS A 311 -27.54 15.09 1.61
C HIS A 311 -28.13 15.43 2.99
N LEU A 312 -28.09 14.46 3.92
CA LEU A 312 -28.70 14.59 5.25
C LEU A 312 -27.68 14.50 6.39
N SER A 313 -26.39 14.45 6.10
CA SER A 313 -25.36 14.23 7.12
C SER A 313 -25.36 15.29 8.23
N GLY A 314 -25.63 16.56 7.90
CA GLY A 314 -25.77 17.64 8.88
C GLY A 314 -27.07 17.56 9.71
N GLU A 315 -28.15 17.10 9.13
CA GLU A 315 -29.46 16.98 9.77
C GLU A 315 -29.61 15.71 10.62
N LEU A 316 -28.95 14.61 10.18
CA LEU A 316 -28.92 13.36 10.95
C LEU A 316 -28.21 13.50 12.30
N GLN A 317 -27.22 14.40 12.40
CA GLN A 317 -26.58 14.73 13.66
C GLN A 317 -27.53 15.39 14.67
N HIS A 318 -28.59 16.04 14.18
CA HIS A 318 -29.59 16.76 14.96
C HIS A 318 -30.97 16.08 14.99
N HIS A 319 -31.10 14.81 14.57
CA HIS A 319 -32.36 14.06 14.46
C HIS A 319 -33.43 14.73 13.57
N ARG A 320 -33.02 15.61 12.64
CA ARG A 320 -33.89 16.37 11.75
C ARG A 320 -33.74 15.89 10.29
N GLY A 321 -34.67 16.30 9.44
CA GLY A 321 -34.67 16.01 8.02
C GLY A 321 -35.63 14.88 7.61
N PRO A 322 -36.06 14.83 6.35
CA PRO A 322 -37.01 13.84 5.86
C PRO A 322 -36.40 12.42 5.84
N LEU A 323 -37.22 11.41 6.16
CA LEU A 323 -36.83 10.01 5.98
C LEU A 323 -36.82 9.61 4.51
N GLN A 324 -37.64 10.29 3.72
CA GLN A 324 -37.79 10.03 2.28
C GLN A 324 -37.66 11.33 1.49
N THR A 325 -36.87 11.28 0.42
CA THR A 325 -36.77 12.33 -0.59
C THR A 325 -37.23 11.79 -1.95
N PRO A 326 -37.64 12.65 -2.91
CA PRO A 326 -38.03 12.20 -4.24
C PRO A 326 -36.92 11.37 -4.89
N GLY A 327 -37.30 10.17 -5.37
CA GLY A 327 -36.35 9.22 -6.00
C GLY A 327 -35.72 8.19 -5.06
N ASP A 328 -36.00 8.24 -3.75
CA ASP A 328 -35.50 7.25 -2.79
C ASP A 328 -36.25 5.92 -2.87
N GLY A 329 -35.49 4.83 -2.84
CA GLY A 329 -36.04 3.50 -2.60
C GLY A 329 -36.21 3.18 -1.10
N PRO A 330 -36.83 2.05 -0.77
CA PRO A 330 -37.03 1.65 0.63
C PRO A 330 -35.73 1.42 1.41
N GLU A 331 -34.63 1.07 0.75
CA GLU A 331 -33.31 0.89 1.35
C GLU A 331 -32.72 2.20 1.92
N HIS A 332 -32.99 3.33 1.26
CA HIS A 332 -32.57 4.65 1.76
C HIS A 332 -33.31 4.98 3.07
N CYS A 333 -34.64 4.76 3.08
CA CYS A 333 -35.47 5.02 4.26
C CYS A 333 -35.00 4.16 5.45
N ARG A 334 -34.81 2.85 5.23
CA ARG A 334 -34.33 1.93 6.28
C ARG A 334 -32.95 2.36 6.84
N MET A 335 -32.03 2.79 5.99
CA MET A 335 -30.71 3.25 6.43
C MET A 335 -30.82 4.53 7.26
N ARG A 336 -31.62 5.51 6.83
CA ARG A 336 -31.85 6.75 7.57
C ARG A 336 -32.51 6.52 8.92
N GLU A 337 -33.54 5.65 9.00
CA GLU A 337 -34.17 5.24 10.26
C GLU A 337 -33.15 4.60 11.21
N ARG A 338 -32.34 3.68 10.69
CA ARG A 338 -31.30 3.01 11.47
C ARG A 338 -30.31 4.01 12.06
N LEU A 339 -29.82 4.96 11.27
CA LEU A 339 -28.87 5.98 11.71
C LEU A 339 -29.47 7.01 12.67
N ARG A 340 -30.77 7.25 12.63
CA ARG A 340 -31.47 8.10 13.61
C ARG A 340 -31.63 7.45 14.97
N SER A 341 -31.60 6.13 15.04
CA SER A 341 -31.71 5.44 16.33
C SER A 341 -30.49 5.75 17.21
N PRO A 342 -30.66 5.82 18.55
CA PRO A 342 -29.51 6.01 19.47
C PRO A 342 -28.40 5.00 19.27
N ARG A 343 -28.75 3.74 18.99
CA ARG A 343 -27.80 2.66 18.67
C ARG A 343 -27.05 2.95 17.37
N GLY A 344 -27.76 3.34 16.31
CA GLY A 344 -27.15 3.65 15.01
C GLY A 344 -26.16 4.80 15.09
N GLN A 345 -26.52 5.87 15.83
CA GLN A 345 -25.61 7.00 16.07
C GLN A 345 -24.35 6.59 16.83
N LEU A 346 -24.49 5.77 17.87
CA LEU A 346 -23.36 5.25 18.64
C LEU A 346 -22.41 4.45 17.75
N LEU A 347 -22.94 3.52 16.95
CA LEU A 347 -22.16 2.67 16.06
C LEU A 347 -21.49 3.47 14.93
N TYR A 348 -22.19 4.45 14.37
CA TYR A 348 -21.61 5.32 13.35
C TYR A 348 -20.46 6.20 13.91
N ARG A 349 -20.63 6.80 15.10
CA ARG A 349 -19.55 7.55 15.76
C ARG A 349 -18.35 6.68 16.07
N ARG A 350 -18.58 5.40 16.41
CA ARG A 350 -17.50 4.44 16.66
C ARG A 350 -16.61 4.24 15.44
N ARG A 351 -17.11 4.38 14.20
CA ARG A 351 -16.33 4.29 12.96
C ARG A 351 -15.06 5.15 13.01
N GLN A 352 -15.23 6.43 13.34
CA GLN A 352 -14.10 7.36 13.39
C GLN A 352 -13.04 6.89 14.38
N ALA A 353 -13.47 6.47 15.56
CA ALA A 353 -12.57 5.96 16.60
C ALA A 353 -11.83 4.68 16.19
N LEU A 354 -12.38 3.88 15.26
CA LEU A 354 -11.78 2.64 14.79
C LEU A 354 -10.78 2.87 13.67
N VAL A 355 -11.18 3.55 12.59
CA VAL A 355 -10.39 3.58 11.36
C VAL A 355 -9.43 4.75 11.29
N GLU A 356 -9.79 5.94 11.78
CA GLU A 356 -8.94 7.14 11.69
C GLU A 356 -7.59 6.98 12.42
N PRO A 357 -7.52 6.41 13.65
CA PRO A 357 -6.25 6.15 14.31
C PRO A 357 -5.36 5.16 13.55
N VAL A 358 -5.96 4.15 12.91
CA VAL A 358 -5.23 3.17 12.10
C VAL A 358 -4.62 3.84 10.87
N ILE A 359 -5.40 4.64 10.14
CA ILE A 359 -4.91 5.44 9.01
C ILE A 359 -3.80 6.39 9.46
N GLY A 360 -3.99 7.06 10.60
CA GLY A 360 -2.99 7.94 11.19
C GLY A 360 -1.66 7.22 11.43
N VAL A 361 -1.69 6.06 12.09
CA VAL A 361 -0.49 5.25 12.36
C VAL A 361 0.15 4.76 11.06
N LEU A 362 -0.62 4.31 10.07
CA LEU A 362 -0.08 3.88 8.78
C LEU A 362 0.66 5.01 8.06
N LYS A 363 0.11 6.22 8.06
CA LYS A 363 0.72 7.39 7.42
C LYS A 363 1.93 7.90 8.20
N GLU A 364 1.79 8.07 9.51
CA GLU A 364 2.80 8.75 10.35
C GLU A 364 3.88 7.77 10.84
N GLN A 365 3.49 6.54 11.16
CA GLN A 365 4.37 5.57 11.82
C GLN A 365 4.70 4.33 10.97
N ARG A 366 4.17 4.19 9.75
CA ARG A 366 4.52 3.09 8.82
C ARG A 366 4.97 3.60 7.45
N GLY A 367 5.10 4.92 7.32
CA GLY A 367 5.67 5.57 6.15
C GLY A 367 4.76 5.62 4.92
N LEU A 368 3.45 5.36 5.05
CA LEU A 368 2.50 5.36 3.94
C LEU A 368 1.98 6.74 3.54
N ARG A 369 2.54 7.84 4.02
CA ARG A 369 2.26 9.16 3.42
C ARG A 369 2.66 9.19 1.95
N ARG A 370 3.80 8.56 1.63
CA ARG A 370 4.33 8.46 0.28
C ARG A 370 4.94 7.08 0.05
N VAL A 371 4.45 6.37 -0.94
CA VAL A 371 5.00 5.06 -1.33
C VAL A 371 6.37 5.20 -1.97
N ARG A 372 7.18 4.16 -1.88
CA ARG A 372 8.55 4.10 -2.44
C ARG A 372 8.58 3.40 -3.79
N LEU A 373 7.72 2.41 -3.98
CA LEU A 373 7.61 1.68 -5.23
C LEU A 373 6.72 2.42 -6.25
N ARG A 374 6.76 1.99 -7.49
CA ARG A 374 5.99 2.53 -8.61
C ARG A 374 5.22 1.42 -9.30
N GLY A 375 4.03 1.75 -9.79
CA GLY A 375 3.11 0.81 -10.41
C GLY A 375 2.18 0.15 -9.38
N LEU A 376 0.89 0.07 -9.72
CA LEU A 376 -0.19 -0.36 -8.82
C LEU A 376 0.11 -1.67 -8.08
N SER A 377 0.55 -2.70 -8.81
CA SER A 377 0.82 -4.03 -8.23
C SER A 377 1.96 -4.02 -7.19
N LYS A 378 3.02 -3.21 -7.41
CA LYS A 378 4.14 -3.10 -6.47
C LYS A 378 3.77 -2.25 -5.26
N VAL A 379 2.98 -1.19 -5.47
CA VAL A 379 2.45 -0.36 -4.39
C VAL A 379 1.49 -1.16 -3.52
N SER A 380 0.65 -2.04 -4.11
CA SER A 380 -0.20 -2.95 -3.34
C SER A 380 0.61 -3.85 -2.40
N GLY A 381 1.72 -4.43 -2.86
CA GLY A 381 2.62 -5.21 -2.00
C GLY A 381 3.29 -4.37 -0.90
N GLU A 382 3.65 -3.11 -1.19
CA GLU A 382 4.18 -2.18 -0.19
C GLU A 382 3.15 -1.82 0.88
N VAL A 383 1.90 -1.59 0.48
CA VAL A 383 0.78 -1.34 1.41
C VAL A 383 0.50 -2.57 2.26
N ALA A 384 0.45 -3.76 1.65
CA ALA A 384 0.26 -5.01 2.38
C ALA A 384 1.34 -5.20 3.47
N LEU A 385 2.60 -4.94 3.13
CA LEU A 385 3.73 -5.04 4.07
C LEU A 385 3.58 -4.07 5.25
N ALA A 386 3.14 -2.83 5.00
CA ALA A 386 2.90 -1.85 6.06
C ALA A 386 1.71 -2.24 6.96
N CYS A 387 0.62 -2.75 6.37
CA CYS A 387 -0.53 -3.25 7.10
C CYS A 387 -0.18 -4.49 7.94
N THR A 388 0.63 -5.40 7.40
CA THR A 388 1.14 -6.57 8.11
C THR A 388 1.98 -6.15 9.32
N ALA A 389 2.92 -5.22 9.15
CA ALA A 389 3.75 -4.69 10.24
C ALA A 389 2.93 -3.96 11.30
N PHE A 390 1.86 -3.26 10.89
CA PHE A 390 0.90 -2.67 11.82
C PHE A 390 0.21 -3.75 12.67
N ASN A 391 -0.34 -4.78 12.03
CA ASN A 391 -1.01 -5.88 12.72
C ASN A 391 -0.07 -6.62 13.67
N LEU A 392 1.16 -6.94 13.23
CA LEU A 392 2.19 -7.56 14.10
C LEU A 392 2.49 -6.72 15.34
N THR A 393 2.60 -5.39 15.18
CA THR A 393 2.84 -4.49 16.32
C THR A 393 1.65 -4.50 17.31
N ARG A 394 0.42 -4.61 16.79
CA ARG A 394 -0.79 -4.74 17.61
C ARG A 394 -0.81 -6.07 18.37
N MET A 395 -0.52 -7.17 17.69
CA MET A 395 -0.41 -8.51 18.28
C MET A 395 0.65 -8.55 19.39
N TRP A 396 1.86 -8.05 19.08
CA TRP A 396 2.95 -7.96 20.05
C TRP A 396 2.55 -7.21 21.32
N ARG A 397 1.93 -6.02 21.18
CA ARG A 397 1.48 -5.24 22.33
C ARG A 397 0.40 -5.94 23.16
N LYS A 398 -0.45 -6.77 22.54
CA LYS A 398 -1.46 -7.54 23.24
C LYS A 398 -0.82 -8.69 24.01
N THR A 399 0.11 -9.41 23.41
CA THR A 399 0.81 -10.53 24.07
C THR A 399 1.72 -10.05 25.20
N ALA A 400 2.47 -8.97 25.00
CA ALA A 400 3.32 -8.37 26.04
C ALA A 400 2.56 -7.80 27.25
N ARG A 401 1.27 -7.51 27.11
CA ARG A 401 0.41 -7.08 28.25
C ARG A 401 -0.24 -8.24 28.98
N ALA A 402 -0.25 -9.41 28.37
CA ALA A 402 -0.83 -10.62 28.95
C ALA A 402 0.21 -11.49 29.71
N SER A 403 1.50 -11.21 29.47
CA SER A 403 2.65 -11.75 30.23
C SER A 403 2.94 -10.89 31.45
#